data_834521be4a6b22d4fe79d8d99cacc7fb
#
_entry.id   834521be4a6b22d4fe79d8d99cacc7fb
#
_cell.length_a   1.000
_cell.length_b   1.000
_cell.length_c   1.000
_cell.angle_alpha   90.00
_cell.angle_beta   90.00
_cell.angle_gamma   90.00
#
_symmetry.space_group_name_H-M   'P 1'
#
loop_
_entity.id
_entity.type
_entity.pdbx_description
1 polymer ?
#
loop_
_entity_poly.entity_id
_entity_poly.type
_entity_poly.pdbx_seq_one_letter_code
_entity_poly.pdbx_strand_id
1 'polypeptide(L)'
;MSESRSGTSAPTVLRMILGRRLQDMRLAADASLEDAAKALRVTPLTIRRLEKAEVALKPLYVEKLLETFGADRQEIDEFVDLAEQANEPGWWHSYRDAVPSWFTAYVSLETGAQTLRTYEPQYVTGLLQTHDYARAVLRGGLPNGSEEELARRVELRLRRQSLLEREDAPTLWVVMEEAVLHRTVDSPEVMREQIERLLDVSELPHVSLDVVSFDAGAHAGACAPFTYFRFAEPELPDIVYSEILSASVYLDQRVDVVAHLEAHSRMALLTSSEDSRALLNRMRKEYS
;
A
#
# COMPACT_ATOMS: atom_id res chain seq x y z
N MET A 1 -22.16 21.35 11.71
CA MET A 1 -21.21 20.79 12.67
C MET A 1 -20.53 19.66 11.93
N SER A 2 -19.33 19.92 11.45
CA SER A 2 -18.53 18.94 10.71
C SER A 2 -17.75 18.13 11.74
N GLU A 3 -18.09 16.86 11.93
CA GLU A 3 -17.28 15.94 12.71
C GLU A 3 -15.97 15.72 11.97
N SER A 4 -14.88 16.14 12.60
CA SER A 4 -13.53 15.91 12.11
C SER A 4 -13.28 14.38 12.12
N ARG A 5 -13.10 13.82 10.95
CA ARG A 5 -12.64 12.45 10.75
C ARG A 5 -11.20 12.33 11.25
N SER A 6 -11.02 11.97 12.50
CA SER A 6 -9.73 11.54 13.01
C SER A 6 -9.49 10.07 12.62
N GLY A 7 -9.29 9.83 11.32
CA GLY A 7 -8.70 8.58 10.87
C GLY A 7 -7.24 8.59 11.30
N THR A 8 -6.82 7.60 12.10
CA THR A 8 -5.41 7.45 12.52
C THR A 8 -4.60 7.09 11.28
N SER A 9 -3.90 8.06 10.68
CA SER A 9 -3.00 7.81 9.56
C SER A 9 -1.90 6.85 9.98
N ALA A 10 -1.52 5.92 9.10
CA ALA A 10 -0.41 5.01 9.38
C ALA A 10 0.89 5.78 9.59
N PRO A 11 1.77 5.42 10.55
CA PRO A 11 2.93 6.23 10.92
C PRO A 11 3.81 6.64 9.74
N THR A 12 4.00 5.75 8.75
CA THR A 12 4.82 6.07 7.57
C THR A 12 4.14 7.10 6.65
N VAL A 13 2.83 7.00 6.44
CA VAL A 13 2.07 7.97 5.65
C VAL A 13 2.07 9.32 6.35
N LEU A 14 1.77 9.37 7.64
CA LEU A 14 1.84 10.60 8.43
C LEU A 14 3.24 11.23 8.38
N ARG A 15 4.29 10.42 8.43
CA ARG A 15 5.67 10.91 8.30
C ARG A 15 5.94 11.52 6.93
N MET A 16 5.39 10.94 5.85
CA MET A 16 5.51 11.50 4.51
C MET A 16 4.79 12.85 4.40
N ILE A 17 3.58 12.97 4.95
CA ILE A 17 2.83 14.22 5.03
C ILE A 17 3.66 15.29 5.73
N LEU A 18 4.14 14.98 6.92
CA LEU A 18 4.91 15.93 7.72
C LEU A 18 6.24 16.32 7.07
N GLY A 19 6.92 15.36 6.45
CA GLY A 19 8.15 15.63 5.69
C GLY A 19 7.90 16.59 4.53
N ARG A 20 6.81 16.40 3.80
CA ARG A 20 6.41 17.31 2.72
C ARG A 20 6.03 18.69 3.23
N ARG A 21 5.21 18.76 4.27
CA ARG A 21 4.86 20.04 4.92
C ARG A 21 6.10 20.79 5.40
N LEU A 22 7.07 20.12 6.03
CA LEU A 22 8.36 20.74 6.41
C LEU A 22 9.09 21.33 5.20
N GLN A 23 9.11 20.62 4.07
CA GLN A 23 9.71 21.11 2.83
C GLN A 23 9.00 22.36 2.34
N ASP A 24 7.67 22.35 2.29
CA ASP A 24 6.86 23.45 1.80
C ASP A 24 7.01 24.69 2.70
N MET A 25 7.03 24.52 4.02
CA MET A 25 7.30 25.62 4.98
C MET A 25 8.70 26.19 4.83
N ARG A 26 9.72 25.34 4.63
CA ARG A 26 11.09 25.80 4.35
C ARG A 26 11.13 26.65 3.06
N LEU A 27 10.48 26.18 1.99
CA LEU A 27 10.44 26.91 0.73
C LEU A 27 9.66 28.23 0.84
N ALA A 28 8.55 28.22 1.59
CA ALA A 28 7.78 29.44 1.86
C ALA A 28 8.57 30.49 2.66
N ALA A 29 9.46 30.04 3.53
CA ALA A 29 10.39 30.90 4.28
C ALA A 29 11.63 31.31 3.47
N ASP A 30 11.74 30.96 2.18
CA ASP A 30 12.91 31.18 1.31
C ASP A 30 14.22 30.62 1.92
N ALA A 31 14.12 29.58 2.74
CA ALA A 31 15.26 28.95 3.40
C ALA A 31 15.86 27.81 2.56
N SER A 32 17.18 27.83 2.42
CA SER A 32 17.92 26.75 1.74
C SER A 32 18.02 25.49 2.62
N LEU A 33 18.42 24.35 2.03
CA LEU A 33 18.76 23.16 2.79
C LEU A 33 19.94 23.39 3.74
N GLU A 34 20.88 24.27 3.35
CA GLU A 34 22.03 24.68 4.12
C GLU A 34 21.63 25.50 5.37
N ASP A 35 20.64 26.40 5.24
CA ASP A 35 20.12 27.19 6.37
C ASP A 35 19.45 26.30 7.39
N ALA A 36 18.58 25.40 6.93
CA ALA A 36 17.91 24.41 7.77
C ALA A 36 18.93 23.48 8.47
N ALA A 37 19.94 23.03 7.74
CA ALA A 37 21.01 22.18 8.26
C ALA A 37 21.84 22.88 9.34
N LYS A 38 22.13 24.17 9.13
CA LYS A 38 22.85 25.01 10.10
C LYS A 38 22.05 25.17 11.39
N ALA A 39 20.75 25.39 11.31
CA ALA A 39 19.87 25.51 12.48
C ALA A 39 19.92 24.26 13.36
N LEU A 40 19.95 23.06 12.77
CA LEU A 40 20.03 21.78 13.49
C LEU A 40 21.47 21.29 13.75
N ARG A 41 22.49 21.94 13.21
CA ARG A 41 23.89 21.48 13.24
C ARG A 41 24.07 20.09 12.63
N VAL A 42 23.39 19.83 11.51
CA VAL A 42 23.44 18.59 10.72
C VAL A 42 23.88 18.86 9.29
N THR A 43 23.90 17.84 8.44
CA THR A 43 24.20 18.02 7.01
C THR A 43 22.93 18.34 6.21
N PRO A 44 23.03 19.05 5.07
CA PRO A 44 21.90 19.26 4.16
C PRO A 44 21.24 17.94 3.71
N LEU A 45 22.01 16.86 3.59
CA LEU A 45 21.49 15.52 3.32
C LEU A 45 20.54 15.03 4.42
N THR A 46 20.82 15.36 5.69
CA THR A 46 19.94 15.01 6.81
C THR A 46 18.58 15.71 6.70
N ILE A 47 18.59 17.01 6.34
CA ILE A 47 17.33 17.77 6.10
C ILE A 47 16.54 17.14 4.96
N ARG A 48 17.21 16.87 3.83
CA ARG A 48 16.57 16.21 2.69
C ARG A 48 15.94 14.85 3.05
N ARG A 49 16.60 14.07 3.93
CA ARG A 49 16.06 12.79 4.42
C ARG A 49 14.86 12.97 5.34
N LEU A 50 14.84 14.02 6.16
CA LEU A 50 13.68 14.38 6.99
C LEU A 50 12.50 14.77 6.09
N GLU A 51 12.71 15.65 5.11
CA GLU A 51 11.68 16.11 4.17
C GLU A 51 11.13 14.96 3.29
N LYS A 52 11.96 13.95 3.01
CA LYS A 52 11.54 12.73 2.27
C LYS A 52 11.01 11.60 3.15
N ALA A 53 10.83 11.82 4.45
CA ALA A 53 10.42 10.80 5.42
C ALA A 53 11.31 9.55 5.49
N GLU A 54 12.54 9.62 5.00
CA GLU A 54 13.53 8.52 5.02
C GLU A 54 14.07 8.24 6.43
N VAL A 55 13.86 9.18 7.37
CA VAL A 55 14.28 9.09 8.77
C VAL A 55 13.16 9.59 9.69
N ALA A 56 13.19 9.17 10.97
CA ALA A 56 12.23 9.62 11.96
C ALA A 56 12.26 11.14 12.17
N LEU A 57 11.10 11.75 12.32
CA LEU A 57 10.91 13.17 12.63
C LEU A 57 11.09 13.39 14.13
N LYS A 58 12.31 13.68 14.57
CA LYS A 58 12.56 13.95 16.00
C LYS A 58 11.86 15.24 16.42
N PRO A 59 11.02 15.24 17.47
CA PRO A 59 10.29 16.43 17.92
C PRO A 59 11.14 17.68 18.05
N LEU A 60 12.30 17.56 18.69
CA LEU A 60 13.25 18.67 18.86
C LEU A 60 13.75 19.26 17.50
N TYR A 61 13.91 18.39 16.48
CA TYR A 61 14.34 18.85 15.15
C TYR A 61 13.22 19.60 14.45
N VAL A 62 11.99 19.06 14.55
CA VAL A 62 10.78 19.68 14.01
C VAL A 62 10.57 21.05 14.63
N GLU A 63 10.52 21.16 15.95
CA GLU A 63 10.37 22.42 16.67
C GLU A 63 11.40 23.45 16.20
N LYS A 64 12.68 23.07 16.15
CA LYS A 64 13.75 23.98 15.78
C LYS A 64 13.69 24.44 14.32
N LEU A 65 13.28 23.56 13.40
CA LEU A 65 13.09 23.91 11.99
C LEU A 65 11.93 24.89 11.82
N LEU A 66 10.79 24.60 12.46
CA LEU A 66 9.59 25.44 12.38
C LEU A 66 9.84 26.84 12.98
N GLU A 67 10.54 26.94 14.11
CA GLU A 67 11.01 28.22 14.65
C GLU A 67 11.86 28.98 13.61
N THR A 68 12.77 28.27 12.93
CA THR A 68 13.65 28.86 11.92
C THR A 68 12.87 29.34 10.69
N PHE A 69 11.80 28.66 10.34
CA PHE A 69 10.92 29.00 9.22
C PHE A 69 9.88 30.06 9.57
N GLY A 70 9.80 30.48 10.85
CA GLY A 70 8.92 31.57 11.32
C GLY A 70 7.48 31.12 11.60
N ALA A 71 7.25 29.83 11.85
CA ALA A 71 5.97 29.32 12.29
C ALA A 71 5.59 29.87 13.68
N ASP A 72 4.29 30.03 13.92
CA ASP A 72 3.81 30.44 15.24
C ASP A 72 3.82 29.26 16.24
N ARG A 73 3.67 29.57 17.54
CA ARG A 73 3.77 28.56 18.59
C ARG A 73 2.70 27.48 18.49
N GLN A 74 1.49 27.85 18.11
CA GLN A 74 0.39 26.89 17.98
C GLN A 74 0.68 25.89 16.85
N GLU A 75 1.13 26.39 15.69
CA GLU A 75 1.50 25.55 14.54
C GLU A 75 2.67 24.61 14.89
N ILE A 76 3.66 25.09 15.65
CA ILE A 76 4.78 24.27 16.12
C ILE A 76 4.28 23.15 17.03
N ASP A 77 3.45 23.46 18.04
CA ASP A 77 2.96 22.47 18.98
C ASP A 77 2.13 21.38 18.28
N GLU A 78 1.19 21.79 17.39
CA GLU A 78 0.40 20.84 16.58
C GLU A 78 1.29 19.93 15.72
N PHE A 79 2.34 20.49 15.10
CA PHE A 79 3.23 19.73 14.24
C PHE A 79 4.13 18.77 15.03
N VAL A 80 4.58 19.17 16.23
CA VAL A 80 5.38 18.32 17.13
C VAL A 80 4.55 17.13 17.61
N ASP A 81 3.30 17.34 18.02
CA ASP A 81 2.39 16.27 18.43
C ASP A 81 2.18 15.25 17.29
N LEU A 82 1.98 15.74 16.07
CA LEU A 82 1.86 14.89 14.88
C LEU A 82 3.17 14.14 14.56
N ALA A 83 4.33 14.77 14.79
CA ALA A 83 5.62 14.11 14.59
C ALA A 83 5.87 13.00 15.60
N GLU A 84 5.42 13.15 16.84
CA GLU A 84 5.45 12.08 17.84
C GLU A 84 4.59 10.91 17.41
N GLN A 85 3.34 11.15 17.01
CA GLN A 85 2.43 10.12 16.48
C GLN A 85 3.00 9.42 15.23
N ALA A 86 3.65 10.17 14.33
CA ALA A 86 4.27 9.63 13.13
C ALA A 86 5.45 8.69 13.41
N ASN A 87 6.05 8.79 14.59
CA ASN A 87 7.14 7.94 15.03
C ASN A 87 6.66 6.70 15.82
N GLU A 88 5.39 6.62 16.18
CA GLU A 88 4.83 5.44 16.83
C GLU A 88 4.87 4.23 15.90
N PRO A 89 5.27 3.05 16.42
CA PRO A 89 5.29 1.85 15.61
C PRO A 89 3.86 1.40 15.28
N GLY A 90 3.57 1.23 13.98
CA GLY A 90 2.31 0.64 13.54
C GLY A 90 2.14 -0.82 14.00
N TRP A 91 0.91 -1.34 13.97
CA TRP A 91 0.57 -2.69 14.39
C TRP A 91 1.40 -3.79 13.71
N TRP A 92 1.86 -3.57 12.48
CA TRP A 92 2.70 -4.49 11.71
C TRP A 92 4.13 -4.62 12.23
N HIS A 93 4.54 -3.73 13.14
CA HIS A 93 5.89 -3.75 13.72
C HIS A 93 6.17 -5.03 14.50
N SER A 94 5.13 -5.67 15.06
CA SER A 94 5.22 -6.96 15.73
C SER A 94 5.61 -8.13 14.80
N TYR A 95 5.56 -7.94 13.47
CA TYR A 95 5.89 -8.95 12.45
C TYR A 95 7.20 -8.67 11.70
N ARG A 96 7.97 -7.67 12.15
CA ARG A 96 9.22 -7.24 11.48
C ARG A 96 10.29 -8.33 11.37
N ASP A 97 10.23 -9.34 12.21
CA ASP A 97 11.11 -10.52 12.21
C ASP A 97 10.72 -11.56 11.16
N ALA A 98 9.46 -11.57 10.73
CA ALA A 98 8.92 -12.53 9.78
C ALA A 98 8.89 -12.01 8.34
N VAL A 99 9.09 -10.69 8.10
CA VAL A 99 9.01 -10.09 6.77
C VAL A 99 10.21 -9.20 6.49
N PRO A 100 10.59 -9.03 5.19
CA PRO A 100 11.63 -8.08 4.82
C PRO A 100 11.27 -6.64 5.25
N SER A 101 12.30 -5.85 5.58
CA SER A 101 12.10 -4.47 6.05
C SER A 101 11.36 -3.57 5.07
N TRP A 102 11.51 -3.78 3.76
CA TRP A 102 10.81 -3.04 2.72
C TRP A 102 9.30 -3.34 2.71
N PHE A 103 8.86 -4.53 3.16
CA PHE A 103 7.45 -4.87 3.23
C PHE A 103 6.71 -4.12 4.34
N THR A 104 7.39 -3.68 5.38
CA THR A 104 6.78 -2.84 6.43
C THR A 104 6.33 -1.48 5.88
N ALA A 105 7.07 -0.91 4.94
CA ALA A 105 6.66 0.30 4.23
C ALA A 105 5.40 0.07 3.39
N TYR A 106 5.32 -1.06 2.66
CA TYR A 106 4.12 -1.46 1.92
C TYR A 106 2.88 -1.51 2.81
N VAL A 107 2.94 -2.22 3.96
CA VAL A 107 1.81 -2.36 4.89
C VAL A 107 1.37 -0.99 5.42
N SER A 108 2.31 -0.09 5.67
CA SER A 108 1.99 1.28 6.09
C SER A 108 1.26 2.07 5.02
N LEU A 109 1.73 2.04 3.76
CA LEU A 109 1.07 2.70 2.63
C LEU A 109 -0.33 2.13 2.41
N GLU A 110 -0.46 0.79 2.43
CA GLU A 110 -1.74 0.10 2.29
C GLU A 110 -2.74 0.52 3.38
N THR A 111 -2.28 0.61 4.62
CA THR A 111 -3.13 1.00 5.77
C THR A 111 -3.61 2.46 5.68
N GLY A 112 -2.80 3.35 5.12
CA GLY A 112 -3.12 4.78 5.01
C GLY A 112 -3.76 5.19 3.68
N ALA A 113 -3.86 4.30 2.70
CA ALA A 113 -4.42 4.63 1.39
C ALA A 113 -5.94 4.80 1.45
N GLN A 114 -6.44 5.78 0.69
CA GLN A 114 -7.86 5.96 0.40
C GLN A 114 -8.31 5.13 -0.80
N THR A 115 -7.41 4.92 -1.76
CA THR A 115 -7.68 4.09 -2.94
C THR A 115 -6.48 3.18 -3.20
N LEU A 116 -6.79 1.92 -3.43
CA LEU A 116 -5.85 0.88 -3.84
C LEU A 116 -6.25 0.38 -5.22
N ARG A 117 -5.30 0.34 -6.16
CA ARG A 117 -5.49 -0.33 -7.45
C ARG A 117 -4.39 -1.34 -7.62
N THR A 118 -4.77 -2.61 -7.79
CA THR A 118 -3.79 -3.70 -7.95
C THR A 118 -3.94 -4.37 -9.31
N TYR A 119 -2.81 -4.74 -9.89
CA TYR A 119 -2.74 -5.64 -11.02
C TYR A 119 -2.00 -6.90 -10.62
N GLU A 120 -2.63 -8.06 -10.79
CA GLU A 120 -2.17 -9.36 -10.31
C GLU A 120 -2.21 -10.41 -11.42
N PRO A 121 -1.07 -10.69 -12.07
CA PRO A 121 -1.01 -11.69 -13.14
C PRO A 121 -0.72 -13.12 -12.66
N GLN A 122 -0.33 -13.33 -11.41
CA GLN A 122 0.19 -14.62 -10.94
C GLN A 122 -0.64 -15.26 -9.83
N TYR A 123 -1.10 -14.49 -8.86
CA TYR A 123 -1.83 -14.93 -7.68
C TYR A 123 -2.94 -13.94 -7.33
N VAL A 124 -3.91 -14.38 -6.57
CA VAL A 124 -4.89 -13.47 -5.95
C VAL A 124 -4.17 -12.48 -5.05
N THR A 125 -4.55 -11.19 -5.10
CA THR A 125 -3.99 -10.18 -4.20
C THR A 125 -4.13 -10.56 -2.73
N GLY A 126 -3.13 -10.24 -1.91
CA GLY A 126 -3.08 -10.64 -0.50
C GLY A 126 -4.29 -10.21 0.34
N LEU A 127 -4.94 -9.09 -0.02
CA LEU A 127 -6.14 -8.60 0.68
C LEU A 127 -7.39 -9.49 0.46
N LEU A 128 -7.40 -10.35 -0.55
CA LEU A 128 -8.54 -11.17 -0.92
C LEU A 128 -8.31 -12.68 -0.74
N GLN A 129 -7.14 -13.10 -0.23
CA GLN A 129 -6.79 -14.51 -0.07
C GLN A 129 -7.52 -15.16 1.11
N THR A 130 -7.92 -16.43 0.94
CA THR A 130 -8.29 -17.30 2.07
C THR A 130 -7.05 -17.72 2.86
N HIS A 131 -7.24 -18.28 4.07
CA HIS A 131 -6.13 -18.75 4.91
C HIS A 131 -5.24 -19.77 4.18
N ASP A 132 -5.85 -20.81 3.61
CA ASP A 132 -5.10 -21.92 3.05
C ASP A 132 -4.45 -21.56 1.71
N TYR A 133 -5.13 -20.73 0.88
CA TYR A 133 -4.51 -20.15 -0.31
C TYR A 133 -3.29 -19.28 0.06
N ALA A 134 -3.42 -18.39 1.05
CA ALA A 134 -2.34 -17.54 1.54
C ALA A 134 -1.16 -18.37 2.05
N ARG A 135 -1.44 -19.43 2.82
CA ARG A 135 -0.43 -20.34 3.36
C ARG A 135 0.34 -21.03 2.24
N ALA A 136 -0.36 -21.56 1.24
CA ALA A 136 0.28 -22.26 0.12
C ALA A 136 1.14 -21.32 -0.73
N VAL A 137 0.65 -20.13 -1.08
CA VAL A 137 1.44 -19.11 -1.81
C VAL A 137 2.68 -18.71 -1.03
N LEU A 138 2.54 -18.42 0.28
CA LEU A 138 3.66 -18.03 1.12
C LEU A 138 4.67 -19.17 1.31
N ARG A 139 4.22 -20.41 1.40
CA ARG A 139 5.10 -21.59 1.46
C ARG A 139 5.95 -21.69 0.21
N GLY A 140 5.36 -21.48 -0.98
CA GLY A 140 6.09 -21.47 -2.25
C GLY A 140 7.21 -20.42 -2.31
N GLY A 141 6.99 -19.25 -1.73
CA GLY A 141 7.97 -18.17 -1.63
C GLY A 141 8.99 -18.35 -0.49
N LEU A 142 8.81 -19.33 0.38
CA LEU A 142 9.63 -19.56 1.59
C LEU A 142 10.07 -21.03 1.70
N PRO A 143 10.83 -21.58 0.72
CA PRO A 143 11.12 -23.01 0.67
C PRO A 143 11.91 -23.54 1.85
N ASN A 144 12.73 -22.71 2.51
CA ASN A 144 13.56 -23.08 3.65
C ASN A 144 13.08 -22.45 4.98
N GLY A 145 11.92 -21.80 4.99
CA GLY A 145 11.39 -21.17 6.19
C GLY A 145 10.79 -22.17 7.18
N SER A 146 10.84 -21.84 8.47
CA SER A 146 10.18 -22.63 9.50
C SER A 146 8.65 -22.54 9.41
N GLU A 147 7.94 -23.52 10.00
CA GLU A 147 6.48 -23.47 10.13
C GLU A 147 6.04 -22.25 10.97
N GLU A 148 6.81 -21.87 11.98
CA GLU A 148 6.53 -20.69 12.79
C GLU A 148 6.63 -19.39 11.98
N GLU A 149 7.69 -19.24 11.18
CA GLU A 149 7.84 -18.09 10.29
C GLU A 149 6.69 -18.02 9.26
N LEU A 150 6.33 -19.17 8.66
CA LEU A 150 5.19 -19.23 7.75
C LEU A 150 3.89 -18.82 8.42
N ALA A 151 3.61 -19.37 9.61
CA ALA A 151 2.39 -19.06 10.37
C ALA A 151 2.29 -17.56 10.67
N ARG A 152 3.40 -16.91 11.07
CA ARG A 152 3.44 -15.46 11.30
C ARG A 152 3.20 -14.64 10.04
N ARG A 153 3.72 -15.07 8.89
CA ARG A 153 3.47 -14.41 7.60
C ARG A 153 2.01 -14.54 7.16
N VAL A 154 1.40 -15.71 7.38
CA VAL A 154 -0.03 -15.93 7.14
C VAL A 154 -0.87 -15.04 8.06
N GLU A 155 -0.56 -15.00 9.35
CA GLU A 155 -1.24 -14.14 10.33
C GLU A 155 -1.19 -12.66 9.91
N LEU A 156 -0.01 -12.15 9.55
CA LEU A 156 0.14 -10.79 9.04
C LEU A 156 -0.74 -10.56 7.80
N ARG A 157 -0.74 -11.50 6.85
CA ARG A 157 -1.54 -11.41 5.62
C ARG A 157 -3.03 -11.31 5.92
N LEU A 158 -3.55 -12.16 6.78
CA LEU A 158 -4.96 -12.15 7.17
C LEU A 158 -5.33 -10.89 7.98
N ARG A 159 -4.44 -10.46 8.89
CA ARG A 159 -4.66 -9.24 9.66
C ARG A 159 -4.77 -7.99 8.79
N ARG A 160 -4.03 -7.92 7.67
CA ARG A 160 -4.15 -6.82 6.71
C ARG A 160 -5.55 -6.73 6.08
N GLN A 161 -6.25 -7.86 5.94
CA GLN A 161 -7.59 -7.92 5.34
C GLN A 161 -8.65 -7.18 6.16
N SER A 162 -8.44 -7.00 7.49
CA SER A 162 -9.31 -6.18 8.33
C SER A 162 -9.43 -4.72 7.85
N LEU A 163 -8.53 -4.29 6.96
CA LEU A 163 -8.61 -3.00 6.28
C LEU A 163 -9.92 -2.84 5.48
N LEU A 164 -10.42 -3.93 4.90
CA LEU A 164 -11.66 -3.94 4.11
C LEU A 164 -12.94 -3.97 4.96
N GLU A 165 -12.81 -4.20 6.27
CA GLU A 165 -13.94 -4.28 7.21
C GLU A 165 -14.15 -2.96 7.98
N ARG A 166 -13.28 -1.98 7.78
CA ARG A 166 -13.34 -0.68 8.47
C ARG A 166 -14.49 0.17 7.92
N GLU A 167 -15.02 1.07 8.74
CA GLU A 167 -16.01 2.08 8.29
C GLU A 167 -15.42 3.01 7.21
N ASP A 168 -14.13 3.31 7.31
CA ASP A 168 -13.35 4.10 6.37
C ASP A 168 -12.50 3.23 5.43
N ALA A 169 -12.99 2.02 5.09
CA ALA A 169 -12.30 1.11 4.20
C ALA A 169 -11.91 1.79 2.88
N PRO A 170 -10.69 1.56 2.37
CA PRO A 170 -10.28 2.13 1.09
C PRO A 170 -11.12 1.56 -0.05
N THR A 171 -11.24 2.33 -1.13
CA THR A 171 -11.70 1.77 -2.40
C THR A 171 -10.62 0.84 -2.95
N LEU A 172 -10.93 -0.43 -3.10
CA LEU A 172 -10.03 -1.45 -3.67
C LEU A 172 -10.48 -1.80 -5.09
N TRP A 173 -9.60 -1.58 -6.07
CA TRP A 173 -9.85 -1.97 -7.45
C TRP A 173 -8.78 -2.97 -7.90
N VAL A 174 -9.20 -4.21 -8.12
CA VAL A 174 -8.34 -5.34 -8.48
C VAL A 174 -8.57 -5.71 -9.93
N VAL A 175 -7.49 -5.73 -10.69
CA VAL A 175 -7.45 -6.38 -12.01
C VAL A 175 -6.58 -7.62 -11.91
N MET A 176 -7.13 -8.77 -12.23
CA MET A 176 -6.42 -10.06 -12.26
C MET A 176 -6.43 -10.66 -13.67
N GLU A 177 -5.43 -11.47 -13.98
CA GLU A 177 -5.43 -12.32 -15.17
C GLU A 177 -6.25 -13.59 -14.94
N GLU A 178 -6.95 -14.07 -15.97
CA GLU A 178 -7.61 -15.37 -15.94
C GLU A 178 -6.67 -16.51 -15.55
N ALA A 179 -5.38 -16.39 -15.89
CA ALA A 179 -4.32 -17.33 -15.51
C ALA A 179 -4.22 -17.59 -14.00
N VAL A 180 -4.57 -16.60 -13.17
CA VAL A 180 -4.61 -16.71 -11.71
C VAL A 180 -5.60 -17.79 -11.26
N LEU A 181 -6.72 -17.89 -11.94
CA LEU A 181 -7.78 -18.85 -11.62
C LEU A 181 -7.47 -20.28 -12.08
N HIS A 182 -6.60 -20.43 -13.10
CA HIS A 182 -6.17 -21.73 -13.60
C HIS A 182 -4.92 -22.29 -12.91
N ARG A 183 -4.21 -21.44 -12.16
CA ARG A 183 -3.05 -21.87 -11.39
C ARG A 183 -3.52 -22.55 -10.10
N THR A 184 -3.57 -23.86 -10.09
CA THR A 184 -3.92 -24.62 -8.88
C THR A 184 -2.87 -24.34 -7.80
N VAL A 185 -3.35 -23.71 -6.73
CA VAL A 185 -2.57 -23.46 -5.51
C VAL A 185 -3.01 -24.49 -4.49
N ASP A 186 -2.08 -25.38 -4.10
CA ASP A 186 -2.26 -26.53 -3.21
C ASP A 186 -3.24 -27.58 -3.76
N SER A 187 -4.57 -27.40 -3.58
CA SER A 187 -5.58 -28.38 -3.98
C SER A 187 -6.80 -27.76 -4.68
N PRO A 188 -7.62 -28.54 -5.39
CA PRO A 188 -8.88 -28.06 -5.94
C PRO A 188 -9.83 -27.45 -4.89
N GLU A 189 -9.86 -27.99 -3.69
CA GLU A 189 -10.69 -27.50 -2.58
C GLU A 189 -10.26 -26.09 -2.16
N VAL A 190 -8.94 -25.85 -2.02
CA VAL A 190 -8.38 -24.53 -1.71
C VAL A 190 -8.71 -23.52 -2.82
N MET A 191 -8.62 -23.93 -4.09
CA MET A 191 -9.01 -23.09 -5.22
C MET A 191 -10.50 -22.75 -5.20
N ARG A 192 -11.37 -23.72 -4.93
CA ARG A 192 -12.80 -23.50 -4.83
C ARG A 192 -13.14 -22.49 -3.73
N GLU A 193 -12.61 -22.67 -2.52
CA GLU A 193 -12.81 -21.75 -1.41
C GLU A 193 -12.31 -20.33 -1.73
N GLN A 194 -11.16 -20.25 -2.41
CA GLN A 194 -10.62 -18.97 -2.85
C GLN A 194 -11.54 -18.27 -3.85
N ILE A 195 -12.12 -19.00 -4.81
CA ILE A 195 -13.05 -18.43 -5.79
C ILE A 195 -14.37 -18.02 -5.12
N GLU A 196 -14.87 -18.80 -4.16
CA GLU A 196 -16.04 -18.44 -3.35
C GLU A 196 -15.77 -17.12 -2.59
N ARG A 197 -14.59 -16.99 -1.96
CA ARG A 197 -14.18 -15.73 -1.32
C ARG A 197 -14.14 -14.54 -2.30
N LEU A 198 -13.66 -14.74 -3.53
CA LEU A 198 -13.64 -13.68 -4.55
C LEU A 198 -15.07 -13.25 -4.94
N LEU A 199 -15.98 -14.19 -5.06
CA LEU A 199 -17.40 -13.90 -5.31
C LEU A 199 -18.02 -13.09 -4.17
N ASP A 200 -17.76 -13.48 -2.92
CA ASP A 200 -18.28 -12.79 -1.73
C ASP A 200 -17.76 -11.35 -1.64
N VAL A 201 -16.44 -11.16 -1.79
CA VAL A 201 -15.84 -9.81 -1.67
C VAL A 201 -16.22 -8.90 -2.84
N SER A 202 -16.54 -9.45 -4.00
CA SER A 202 -17.03 -8.66 -5.14
C SER A 202 -18.40 -8.02 -4.92
N GLU A 203 -19.13 -8.41 -3.87
CA GLU A 203 -20.39 -7.79 -3.44
C GLU A 203 -20.17 -6.55 -2.54
N LEU A 204 -18.96 -6.35 -2.03
CA LEU A 204 -18.66 -5.21 -1.18
C LEU A 204 -18.65 -3.92 -2.00
N PRO A 205 -19.36 -2.85 -1.57
CA PRO A 205 -19.54 -1.64 -2.39
C PRO A 205 -18.26 -0.86 -2.67
N HIS A 206 -17.21 -1.10 -1.89
CA HIS A 206 -15.89 -0.47 -2.05
C HIS A 206 -14.86 -1.37 -2.73
N VAL A 207 -15.26 -2.56 -3.21
CA VAL A 207 -14.38 -3.51 -3.92
C VAL A 207 -14.85 -3.66 -5.36
N SER A 208 -13.95 -3.43 -6.31
CA SER A 208 -14.11 -3.75 -7.72
C SER A 208 -13.14 -4.85 -8.11
N LEU A 209 -13.65 -5.92 -8.69
CA LEU A 209 -12.87 -7.09 -9.10
C LEU A 209 -13.09 -7.38 -10.57
N ASP A 210 -12.05 -7.20 -11.36
CA ASP A 210 -12.03 -7.37 -12.80
C ASP A 210 -11.05 -8.50 -13.17
N VAL A 211 -11.51 -9.47 -13.98
CA VAL A 211 -10.68 -10.58 -14.45
C VAL A 211 -10.55 -10.47 -15.97
N VAL A 212 -9.32 -10.21 -16.42
CA VAL A 212 -9.00 -10.14 -17.85
C VAL A 212 -8.87 -11.56 -18.40
N SER A 213 -9.73 -11.91 -19.34
CA SER A 213 -9.75 -13.23 -19.95
C SER A 213 -8.61 -13.44 -20.93
N PHE A 214 -8.24 -14.69 -21.22
CA PHE A 214 -7.25 -15.02 -22.25
C PHE A 214 -7.64 -14.50 -23.64
N ASP A 215 -8.94 -14.37 -23.91
CA ASP A 215 -9.46 -13.85 -25.19
C ASP A 215 -9.18 -12.36 -25.41
N ALA A 216 -8.85 -11.62 -24.37
CA ALA A 216 -8.45 -10.21 -24.46
C ALA A 216 -7.13 -10.02 -25.22
N GLY A 217 -6.32 -11.05 -25.36
CA GLY A 217 -5.07 -11.02 -26.09
C GLY A 217 -4.01 -10.12 -25.42
N ALA A 218 -3.19 -9.44 -26.25
CA ALA A 218 -2.14 -8.58 -25.74
C ALA A 218 -2.72 -7.26 -25.20
N HIS A 219 -2.31 -6.88 -23.98
CA HIS A 219 -2.81 -5.69 -23.30
C HIS A 219 -1.72 -4.99 -22.46
N ALA A 220 -2.09 -3.90 -21.81
CA ALA A 220 -1.15 -3.03 -21.08
C ALA A 220 -0.48 -3.68 -19.85
N GLY A 221 -1.02 -4.79 -19.36
CA GLY A 221 -0.52 -5.53 -18.19
C GLY A 221 0.63 -6.49 -18.46
N ALA A 222 1.28 -6.45 -19.63
CA ALA A 222 2.43 -7.34 -19.95
C ALA A 222 3.69 -7.11 -19.09
N CYS A 223 3.55 -6.46 -17.94
CA CYS A 223 4.61 -6.11 -16.99
C CYS A 223 4.45 -6.84 -15.65
N ALA A 224 5.29 -6.51 -14.70
CA ALA A 224 5.23 -7.06 -13.34
C ALA A 224 3.95 -6.65 -12.59
N PRO A 225 3.53 -7.41 -11.55
CA PRO A 225 2.46 -6.99 -10.65
C PRO A 225 2.77 -5.63 -10.03
N PHE A 226 1.73 -4.85 -9.75
CA PHE A 226 1.90 -3.57 -9.07
C PHE A 226 0.69 -3.22 -8.21
N THR A 227 0.92 -2.38 -7.20
CA THR A 227 -0.12 -1.73 -6.41
C THR A 227 0.06 -0.23 -6.46
N TYR A 228 -0.97 0.47 -6.87
CA TYR A 228 -1.07 1.92 -6.84
C TYR A 228 -1.80 2.35 -5.57
N PHE A 229 -1.23 3.33 -4.86
CA PHE A 229 -1.77 3.93 -3.65
C PHE A 229 -2.11 5.39 -3.89
N ARG A 230 -3.34 5.78 -3.54
CA ARG A 230 -3.75 7.18 -3.43
C ARG A 230 -4.17 7.47 -2.01
N PHE A 231 -3.76 8.63 -1.52
CA PHE A 231 -4.03 9.10 -0.16
C PHE A 231 -5.14 10.16 -0.18
N ALA A 232 -5.77 10.38 0.98
CA ALA A 232 -6.79 11.43 1.13
C ALA A 232 -6.18 12.84 1.10
N GLU A 233 -4.91 12.95 1.52
CA GLU A 233 -4.17 14.19 1.62
C GLU A 233 -3.64 14.63 0.25
N PRO A 234 -4.06 15.82 -0.25
CA PRO A 234 -3.66 16.30 -1.57
C PRO A 234 -2.15 16.56 -1.70
N GLU A 235 -1.47 16.79 -0.59
CA GLU A 235 -0.04 17.06 -0.52
C GLU A 235 0.81 15.81 -0.76
N LEU A 236 0.23 14.62 -0.57
CA LEU A 236 0.92 13.38 -0.79
C LEU A 236 0.90 12.99 -2.27
N PRO A 237 2.05 12.59 -2.83
CA PRO A 237 2.05 12.00 -4.15
C PRO A 237 1.37 10.63 -4.11
N ASP A 238 0.69 10.28 -5.18
CA ASP A 238 0.34 8.88 -5.45
C ASP A 238 1.62 8.05 -5.56
N ILE A 239 1.59 6.80 -5.10
CA ILE A 239 2.74 5.91 -5.10
C ILE A 239 2.38 4.62 -5.82
N VAL A 240 3.30 4.12 -6.63
CA VAL A 240 3.22 2.77 -7.20
C VAL A 240 4.29 1.89 -6.55
N TYR A 241 3.87 0.73 -6.10
CA TYR A 241 4.73 -0.33 -5.61
C TYR A 241 4.75 -1.48 -6.59
N SER A 242 5.94 -1.98 -6.89
CA SER A 242 6.13 -3.22 -7.64
C SER A 242 7.19 -4.07 -6.97
N GLU A 243 6.96 -5.38 -6.91
CA GLU A 243 7.84 -6.34 -6.25
C GLU A 243 8.49 -7.26 -7.27
N ILE A 244 9.76 -7.52 -7.07
CA ILE A 244 10.53 -8.54 -7.77
C ILE A 244 11.11 -9.51 -6.74
N LEU A 245 11.65 -10.63 -7.17
CA LEU A 245 12.09 -11.74 -6.30
C LEU A 245 12.97 -11.31 -5.10
N SER A 246 13.84 -10.33 -5.28
CA SER A 246 14.84 -9.92 -4.27
C SER A 246 14.79 -8.46 -3.87
N ALA A 247 13.83 -7.68 -4.41
CA ALA A 247 13.73 -6.25 -4.16
C ALA A 247 12.31 -5.75 -4.41
N SER A 248 12.04 -4.52 -3.97
CA SER A 248 10.85 -3.78 -4.33
C SER A 248 11.19 -2.39 -4.84
N VAL A 249 10.32 -1.84 -5.66
CA VAL A 249 10.43 -0.48 -6.20
C VAL A 249 9.23 0.32 -5.76
N TYR A 250 9.49 1.54 -5.28
CA TYR A 250 8.48 2.55 -4.98
C TYR A 250 8.66 3.71 -5.95
N LEU A 251 7.64 3.99 -6.75
CA LEU A 251 7.65 5.03 -7.78
C LEU A 251 6.71 6.15 -7.35
N ASP A 252 7.22 7.36 -7.19
CA ASP A 252 6.49 8.58 -6.83
C ASP A 252 6.57 9.67 -7.91
N GLN A 253 7.34 9.40 -8.98
CA GLN A 253 7.43 10.33 -10.08
C GLN A 253 6.13 10.30 -10.89
N ARG A 254 5.57 11.48 -11.16
CA ARG A 254 4.28 11.62 -11.84
C ARG A 254 4.19 10.84 -13.15
N VAL A 255 5.27 10.78 -13.93
CA VAL A 255 5.30 10.07 -15.22
C VAL A 255 5.09 8.58 -15.02
N ASP A 256 5.72 7.97 -14.02
CA ASP A 256 5.62 6.55 -13.73
C ASP A 256 4.25 6.21 -13.14
N VAL A 257 3.77 7.03 -12.20
CA VAL A 257 2.46 6.89 -11.56
C VAL A 257 1.33 6.95 -12.59
N VAL A 258 1.36 7.94 -13.50
CA VAL A 258 0.36 8.10 -14.55
C VAL A 258 0.39 6.90 -15.52
N ALA A 259 1.57 6.43 -15.90
CA ALA A 259 1.69 5.28 -16.80
C ALA A 259 1.05 4.00 -16.21
N HIS A 260 1.26 3.73 -14.91
CA HIS A 260 0.64 2.57 -14.25
C HIS A 260 -0.87 2.73 -14.05
N LEU A 261 -1.33 3.95 -13.73
CA LEU A 261 -2.76 4.26 -13.60
C LEU A 261 -3.49 4.09 -14.93
N GLU A 262 -2.89 4.55 -16.03
CA GLU A 262 -3.43 4.36 -17.38
C GLU A 262 -3.44 2.88 -17.79
N ALA A 263 -2.36 2.14 -17.49
CA ALA A 263 -2.28 0.70 -17.76
C ALA A 263 -3.40 -0.05 -17.01
N HIS A 264 -3.56 0.19 -15.70
CA HIS A 264 -4.63 -0.39 -14.91
C HIS A 264 -6.02 -0.07 -15.48
N SER A 265 -6.27 1.19 -15.82
CA SER A 265 -7.56 1.63 -16.36
C SER A 265 -7.86 0.99 -17.72
N ARG A 266 -6.85 0.85 -18.59
CA ARG A 266 -7.00 0.16 -19.89
C ARG A 266 -7.32 -1.32 -19.73
N MET A 267 -6.69 -2.00 -18.76
CA MET A 267 -6.98 -3.41 -18.47
C MET A 267 -8.39 -3.61 -17.93
N ALA A 268 -8.82 -2.76 -17.01
CA ALA A 268 -10.19 -2.79 -16.47
C ALA A 268 -11.27 -2.59 -17.55
N LEU A 269 -10.96 -1.89 -18.65
CA LEU A 269 -11.88 -1.71 -19.78
C LEU A 269 -11.98 -2.94 -20.71
N LEU A 270 -11.13 -3.96 -20.53
CA LEU A 270 -11.17 -5.20 -21.33
C LEU A 270 -12.19 -6.22 -20.80
N THR A 271 -12.79 -5.96 -19.67
CA THR A 271 -13.76 -6.85 -19.02
C THR A 271 -14.87 -6.02 -18.34
N SER A 272 -15.86 -6.71 -17.84
CA SER A 272 -16.89 -6.13 -16.99
C SER A 272 -16.99 -6.93 -15.68
N SER A 273 -17.61 -6.35 -14.66
CA SER A 273 -17.90 -7.07 -13.41
C SER A 273 -18.82 -8.29 -13.66
N GLU A 274 -19.73 -8.21 -14.64
CA GLU A 274 -20.58 -9.32 -15.02
C GLU A 274 -19.80 -10.46 -15.67
N ASP A 275 -18.91 -10.15 -16.64
CA ASP A 275 -18.03 -11.14 -17.28
C ASP A 275 -17.08 -11.79 -16.27
N SER A 276 -16.47 -10.97 -15.39
CA SER A 276 -15.60 -11.45 -14.32
C SER A 276 -16.32 -12.41 -13.38
N ARG A 277 -17.55 -12.08 -12.99
CA ARG A 277 -18.38 -12.92 -12.14
C ARG A 277 -18.81 -14.21 -12.85
N ALA A 278 -19.15 -14.15 -14.12
CA ALA A 278 -19.48 -15.32 -14.94
C ALA A 278 -18.28 -16.28 -15.02
N LEU A 279 -17.07 -15.73 -15.23
CA LEU A 279 -15.82 -16.49 -15.25
C LEU A 279 -15.54 -17.15 -13.89
N LEU A 280 -15.63 -16.42 -12.77
CA LEU A 280 -15.46 -16.96 -11.43
C LEU A 280 -16.44 -18.12 -11.16
N ASN A 281 -17.72 -17.97 -11.53
CA ASN A 281 -18.71 -19.03 -11.37
C ASN A 281 -18.43 -20.27 -12.23
N ARG A 282 -17.85 -20.10 -13.42
CA ARG A 282 -17.39 -21.20 -14.28
C ARG A 282 -16.24 -21.95 -13.59
N MET A 283 -15.22 -21.22 -13.16
CA MET A 283 -14.04 -21.79 -12.50
C MET A 283 -14.39 -22.50 -11.19
N ARG A 284 -15.32 -21.95 -10.40
CA ARG A 284 -15.81 -22.61 -9.18
C ARG A 284 -16.37 -24.01 -9.45
N LYS A 285 -17.08 -24.20 -10.59
CA LYS A 285 -17.62 -25.50 -10.99
C LYS A 285 -16.54 -26.47 -11.47
N GLU A 286 -15.46 -25.96 -12.07
CA GLU A 286 -14.33 -26.77 -12.51
C GLU A 286 -13.52 -27.36 -11.34
N TYR A 287 -13.52 -26.68 -10.19
CA TYR A 287 -12.89 -27.12 -8.94
C TYR A 287 -13.86 -27.83 -7.97
N SER A 288 -15.04 -28.28 -8.45
CA SER A 288 -16.08 -28.92 -7.60
C SER A 288 -16.00 -30.45 -7.63
#